data_e5c1a14a0867d63f117d9bcb424bb634
#
_entry.id   e5c1a14a0867d63f117d9bcb424bb634
#
_cell.length_a   1.000
_cell.length_b   1.000
_cell.length_c   1.000
_cell.angle_alpha   90.00
_cell.angle_beta   90.00
_cell.angle_gamma   90.00
#
_symmetry.space_group_name_H-M   'P 1'
#
loop_
_entity.id
_entity.type
_entity.pdbx_description
1 polymer ?
#
loop_
_entity_poly.entity_id
_entity_poly.type
_entity_poly.pdbx_seq_one_letter_code
_entity_poly.pdbx_strand_id
1 'polypeptide(L)'
;MNVSRTRKKLYPPVEARRSGNLTVSDLHEIYWEEAGNASGLPVIALHGGPGGGSSPEMRRFFDPRRYRIVLADQRGCGRSTPFSELRENDTWKLIEDMESIREHLGIEKWVVFGGSWGSTLALAYAVTHPDRVIGLVLRGVFLLRRSEIRWFYQEGANHLYPDAFERYVAPIPEDERHDLVSAFYRRLTSDDRTERLKAARAWAQWEGETLSIQGPRVRPPRFEEDDFVDAFARIECHYFVNGGFFEEDGWLLKQAAGKLNGIPGTIVHGRYDVVTPLTSAWELKKVWPDADLKIIADAGHSSLEPGIVDELIRACDSLADRYA
;
A
#
# COMPACT_ATOMS: atom_id res chain seq x y z
N MET A 1 18.01 -15.27 28.99
CA MET A 1 17.66 -13.90 29.43
C MET A 1 17.35 -13.09 28.19
N ASN A 2 16.06 -12.79 27.94
CA ASN A 2 15.72 -11.89 26.84
C ASN A 2 16.12 -10.47 27.26
N VAL A 3 17.24 -9.99 26.75
CA VAL A 3 17.57 -8.57 26.83
C VAL A 3 16.47 -7.86 26.05
N SER A 4 15.64 -7.09 26.75
CA SER A 4 14.60 -6.25 26.11
C SER A 4 15.29 -5.31 25.14
N ARG A 5 15.26 -5.66 23.87
CA ARG A 5 15.81 -4.86 22.78
C ARG A 5 15.00 -3.56 22.67
N THR A 6 15.65 -2.41 22.80
CA THR A 6 14.99 -1.11 22.62
C THR A 6 14.41 -1.00 21.23
N ARG A 7 13.10 -0.71 21.14
CA ARG A 7 12.40 -0.50 19.87
C ARG A 7 12.90 0.77 19.18
N LYS A 8 13.21 0.69 17.90
CA LYS A 8 13.47 1.86 17.05
C LYS A 8 12.19 2.68 16.87
N LYS A 9 12.36 3.96 16.63
CA LYS A 9 11.28 4.92 16.37
C LYS A 9 11.52 5.55 15.01
N LEU A 10 10.46 6.10 14.42
CA LEU A 10 10.57 6.86 13.18
C LEU A 10 11.68 7.90 13.26
N TYR A 11 12.43 8.05 12.19
CA TYR A 11 13.42 9.13 12.06
C TYR A 11 12.74 10.49 12.20
N PRO A 12 13.50 11.54 12.58
CA PRO A 12 12.98 12.91 12.62
C PRO A 12 12.30 13.29 11.29
N PRO A 13 11.34 14.22 11.30
CA PRO A 13 10.77 14.76 10.06
C PRO A 13 11.87 15.27 9.13
N VAL A 14 11.70 15.02 7.85
CA VAL A 14 12.57 15.51 6.79
C VAL A 14 11.71 16.11 5.67
N GLU A 15 12.08 17.32 5.25
CA GLU A 15 11.37 17.99 4.15
C GLU A 15 11.79 17.45 2.78
N ALA A 16 10.89 17.58 1.82
CA ALA A 16 11.22 17.31 0.44
C ALA A 16 12.27 18.31 -0.05
N ARG A 17 13.36 17.80 -0.60
CA ARG A 17 14.42 18.62 -1.20
C ARG A 17 14.01 19.19 -2.55
N ARG A 18 13.26 18.43 -3.32
CA ARG A 18 12.62 18.82 -4.57
C ARG A 18 11.38 18.00 -4.84
N SER A 19 10.48 18.54 -5.63
CA SER A 19 9.27 17.86 -6.08
C SER A 19 8.86 18.41 -7.45
N GLY A 20 7.97 17.71 -8.11
CA GLY A 20 7.43 18.13 -9.40
C GLY A 20 6.30 17.22 -9.87
N ASN A 21 5.76 17.54 -11.03
CA ASN A 21 4.83 16.69 -11.75
C ASN A 21 5.52 16.12 -12.99
N LEU A 22 5.26 14.87 -13.30
CA LEU A 22 5.75 14.18 -14.48
C LEU A 22 4.56 13.76 -15.34
N THR A 23 4.49 14.26 -16.57
CA THR A 23 3.50 13.80 -17.55
C THR A 23 3.85 12.38 -17.98
N VAL A 24 2.94 11.43 -17.73
CA VAL A 24 3.13 9.99 -18.01
C VAL A 24 2.19 9.46 -19.09
N SER A 25 1.17 10.23 -19.45
CA SER A 25 0.30 10.00 -20.60
C SER A 25 -0.37 11.30 -21.03
N ASP A 26 -1.18 11.27 -22.10
CA ASP A 26 -1.99 12.44 -22.52
C ASP A 26 -3.02 12.86 -21.46
N LEU A 27 -3.30 11.97 -20.51
CA LEU A 27 -4.31 12.17 -19.47
C LEU A 27 -3.70 12.45 -18.09
N HIS A 28 -2.59 11.78 -17.74
CA HIS A 28 -2.09 11.74 -16.37
C HIS A 28 -0.76 12.49 -16.17
N GLU A 29 -0.71 13.26 -15.09
CA GLU A 29 0.51 13.77 -14.47
C GLU A 29 0.69 13.20 -13.07
N ILE A 30 1.87 12.66 -12.79
CA ILE A 30 2.21 12.04 -11.50
C ILE A 30 3.04 13.02 -10.67
N TYR A 31 2.56 13.33 -9.48
CA TYR A 31 3.34 14.06 -8.49
C TYR A 31 4.42 13.15 -7.91
N TRP A 32 5.64 13.67 -7.84
CA TRP A 32 6.76 13.03 -7.18
C TRP A 32 7.55 14.01 -6.31
N GLU A 33 8.25 13.47 -5.33
CA GLU A 33 9.16 14.24 -4.47
C GLU A 33 10.38 13.43 -4.07
N GLU A 34 11.48 14.12 -3.80
CA GLU A 34 12.69 13.56 -3.24
C GLU A 34 13.07 14.22 -1.92
N ALA A 35 13.49 13.40 -0.96
CA ALA A 35 14.00 13.84 0.33
C ALA A 35 15.33 13.11 0.69
N GLY A 36 15.98 13.56 1.74
CA GLY A 36 17.20 12.96 2.26
C GLY A 36 18.43 13.25 1.41
N ASN A 37 19.38 12.30 1.40
CA ASN A 37 20.69 12.42 0.75
C ASN A 37 20.58 12.16 -0.75
N ALA A 38 20.91 13.16 -1.58
CA ALA A 38 20.88 13.03 -3.04
C ALA A 38 21.79 11.93 -3.61
N SER A 39 22.86 11.60 -2.91
CA SER A 39 23.84 10.56 -3.28
C SER A 39 23.66 9.28 -2.46
N GLY A 40 22.62 9.20 -1.63
CA GLY A 40 22.31 8.03 -0.80
C GLY A 40 21.71 6.88 -1.61
N LEU A 41 21.46 5.77 -0.90
CA LEU A 41 20.81 4.59 -1.45
C LEU A 41 19.40 4.96 -1.93
N PRO A 42 19.07 4.82 -3.24
CA PRO A 42 17.75 5.17 -3.73
C PRO A 42 16.67 4.22 -3.16
N VAL A 43 15.57 4.79 -2.73
CA VAL A 43 14.37 4.05 -2.33
C VAL A 43 13.12 4.73 -2.86
N ILE A 44 12.21 3.95 -3.43
CA ILE A 44 10.83 4.40 -3.67
C ILE A 44 9.92 3.82 -2.60
N ALA A 45 9.11 4.68 -1.96
CA ALA A 45 8.10 4.25 -1.00
C ALA A 45 6.69 4.38 -1.59
N LEU A 46 6.03 3.25 -1.73
CA LEU A 46 4.72 3.09 -2.37
C LEU A 46 3.61 3.14 -1.32
N HIS A 47 2.67 4.06 -1.49
CA HIS A 47 1.52 4.17 -0.61
C HIS A 47 0.48 3.06 -0.86
N GLY A 48 -0.39 2.85 0.13
CA GLY A 48 -1.49 1.88 0.08
C GLY A 48 -2.78 2.44 -0.52
N GLY A 49 -3.84 1.70 -0.33
CA GLY A 49 -5.14 1.83 -0.92
C GLY A 49 -5.37 0.67 -1.88
N PRO A 50 -5.31 0.88 -3.22
CA PRO A 50 -4.79 2.05 -3.98
C PRO A 50 -5.59 3.34 -3.73
N GLY A 51 -5.02 4.48 -4.09
CA GLY A 51 -5.72 5.76 -3.94
C GLY A 51 -5.44 6.50 -2.63
N GLY A 52 -4.61 5.95 -1.74
CA GLY A 52 -4.32 6.56 -0.43
C GLY A 52 -3.45 7.82 -0.49
N GLY A 53 -2.66 8.02 -1.54
CA GLY A 53 -1.68 9.10 -1.61
C GLY A 53 -0.51 8.94 -0.64
N SER A 54 0.61 9.58 -0.93
CA SER A 54 1.77 9.59 -0.06
C SER A 54 1.64 10.61 1.08
N SER A 55 2.42 10.42 2.14
CA SER A 55 2.47 11.35 3.26
C SER A 55 3.91 11.62 3.71
N PRO A 56 4.19 12.78 4.34
CA PRO A 56 5.50 13.09 4.88
C PRO A 56 6.02 12.07 5.89
N GLU A 57 5.13 11.37 6.62
CA GLU A 57 5.49 10.32 7.56
C GLU A 57 6.20 9.15 6.90
N MET A 58 5.89 8.85 5.62
CA MET A 58 6.53 7.75 4.89
C MET A 58 8.04 7.96 4.73
N ARG A 59 8.51 9.22 4.65
CA ARG A 59 9.95 9.54 4.59
C ARG A 59 10.69 9.10 5.83
N ARG A 60 10.02 9.00 6.98
CA ARG A 60 10.59 8.79 8.31
C ARG A 60 10.92 7.33 8.61
N PHE A 61 10.63 6.41 7.71
CA PHE A 61 11.11 5.02 7.79
C PHE A 61 12.57 4.86 7.37
N PHE A 62 13.19 5.90 6.82
CA PHE A 62 14.54 5.88 6.26
C PHE A 62 15.47 6.88 6.96
N ASP A 63 16.74 6.49 7.20
CA ASP A 63 17.76 7.46 7.65
C ASP A 63 18.02 8.46 6.52
N PRO A 64 17.67 9.76 6.70
CA PRO A 64 17.79 10.74 5.63
C PRO A 64 19.24 11.06 5.23
N ARG A 65 20.23 10.64 6.03
CA ARG A 65 21.66 10.80 5.70
C ARG A 65 22.15 9.72 4.75
N ARG A 66 21.46 8.57 4.71
CA ARG A 66 21.87 7.37 3.99
C ARG A 66 21.01 7.11 2.75
N TYR A 67 19.76 7.55 2.77
CA TYR A 67 18.80 7.28 1.72
C TYR A 67 18.51 8.50 0.83
N ARG A 68 18.38 8.26 -0.47
CA ARG A 68 17.72 9.11 -1.44
C ARG A 68 16.26 8.65 -1.51
N ILE A 69 15.36 9.35 -0.83
CA ILE A 69 13.97 8.92 -0.60
C ILE A 69 13.08 9.50 -1.67
N VAL A 70 12.40 8.65 -2.43
CA VAL A 70 11.42 9.03 -3.47
C VAL A 70 10.03 8.64 -3.00
N LEU A 71 9.09 9.59 -3.02
CA LEU A 71 7.66 9.35 -2.90
C LEU A 71 6.98 9.78 -4.19
N ALA A 72 5.90 9.11 -4.55
CA ALA A 72 5.01 9.51 -5.63
C ALA A 72 3.57 9.27 -5.22
N ASP A 73 2.67 10.13 -5.66
CA ASP A 73 1.23 9.88 -5.56
C ASP A 73 0.80 9.15 -6.84
N GLN A 74 0.21 7.94 -6.69
CA GLN A 74 -0.24 7.14 -7.81
C GLN A 74 -1.37 7.84 -8.58
N ARG A 75 -1.73 7.32 -9.77
CA ARG A 75 -2.77 7.93 -10.62
C ARG A 75 -4.06 8.18 -9.84
N GLY A 76 -4.68 9.31 -10.08
CA GLY A 76 -5.99 9.67 -9.54
C GLY A 76 -6.02 10.09 -8.08
N CYS A 77 -4.90 10.11 -7.34
CA CYS A 77 -4.91 10.43 -5.92
C CYS A 77 -3.83 11.42 -5.49
N GLY A 78 -3.99 11.92 -4.27
CA GLY A 78 -3.04 12.86 -3.69
C GLY A 78 -2.92 14.14 -4.52
N ARG A 79 -1.71 14.42 -4.98
CA ARG A 79 -1.37 15.60 -5.80
C ARG A 79 -1.24 15.27 -7.29
N SER A 80 -1.42 14.00 -7.68
CA SER A 80 -1.45 13.57 -9.08
C SER A 80 -2.78 13.94 -9.75
N THR A 81 -2.74 14.23 -11.05
CA THR A 81 -3.91 14.67 -11.81
C THR A 81 -4.14 13.82 -13.06
N PRO A 82 -5.41 13.69 -13.51
CA PRO A 82 -6.65 14.20 -12.93
C PRO A 82 -7.03 13.44 -11.64
N PHE A 83 -7.64 14.14 -10.70
CA PHE A 83 -8.03 13.57 -9.41
C PHE A 83 -9.24 12.63 -9.54
N SER A 84 -9.24 11.50 -8.81
CA SER A 84 -10.29 10.47 -8.83
C SER A 84 -10.56 9.85 -10.22
N GLU A 85 -9.60 9.93 -11.16
CA GLU A 85 -9.71 9.38 -12.51
C GLU A 85 -9.42 7.88 -12.55
N LEU A 86 -10.30 7.12 -13.22
CA LEU A 86 -10.19 5.66 -13.36
C LEU A 86 -9.68 5.21 -14.74
N ARG A 87 -9.79 6.06 -15.76
CA ARG A 87 -9.27 5.76 -17.10
C ARG A 87 -7.75 5.67 -17.07
N GLU A 88 -7.18 4.71 -17.76
CA GLU A 88 -5.73 4.45 -17.77
C GLU A 88 -5.15 4.29 -16.34
N ASN A 89 -5.96 3.81 -15.39
CA ASN A 89 -5.56 3.64 -14.00
C ASN A 89 -5.67 2.15 -13.64
N ASP A 90 -4.61 1.43 -13.91
CA ASP A 90 -4.43 0.00 -13.66
C ASP A 90 -3.00 -0.31 -13.18
N THR A 91 -2.77 -1.52 -12.69
CA THR A 91 -1.48 -1.94 -12.12
C THR A 91 -0.32 -1.79 -13.11
N TRP A 92 -0.54 -2.06 -14.39
CA TRP A 92 0.51 -2.02 -15.41
C TRP A 92 0.92 -0.59 -15.71
N LYS A 93 -0.06 0.31 -15.75
CA LYS A 93 0.20 1.76 -15.90
C LYS A 93 0.96 2.33 -14.70
N LEU A 94 0.67 1.88 -13.47
CA LEU A 94 1.45 2.29 -12.31
C LEU A 94 2.90 1.79 -12.35
N ILE A 95 3.14 0.60 -12.91
CA ILE A 95 4.50 0.07 -13.13
C ILE A 95 5.25 0.92 -14.18
N GLU A 96 4.59 1.27 -15.29
CA GLU A 96 5.14 2.19 -16.30
C GLU A 96 5.48 3.57 -15.69
N ASP A 97 4.62 4.08 -14.81
CA ASP A 97 4.85 5.34 -14.09
C ASP A 97 6.06 5.26 -13.15
N MET A 98 6.25 4.14 -12.45
CA MET A 98 7.42 3.90 -11.62
C MET A 98 8.71 3.94 -12.46
N GLU A 99 8.73 3.30 -13.63
CA GLU A 99 9.88 3.36 -14.55
C GLU A 99 10.12 4.77 -15.07
N SER A 100 9.05 5.49 -15.43
CA SER A 100 9.15 6.88 -15.89
C SER A 100 9.75 7.80 -14.81
N ILE A 101 9.34 7.66 -13.55
CA ILE A 101 9.91 8.38 -12.41
C ILE A 101 11.37 7.99 -12.20
N ARG A 102 11.70 6.69 -12.23
CA ARG A 102 13.05 6.20 -12.04
C ARG A 102 14.00 6.80 -13.09
N GLU A 103 13.61 6.78 -14.36
CA GLU A 103 14.39 7.34 -15.48
C GLU A 103 14.52 8.85 -15.39
N HIS A 104 13.42 9.56 -15.11
CA HIS A 104 13.40 11.02 -14.90
C HIS A 104 14.39 11.46 -13.80
N LEU A 105 14.52 10.65 -12.74
CA LEU A 105 15.40 10.92 -11.62
C LEU A 105 16.84 10.41 -11.84
N GLY A 106 17.12 9.73 -12.95
CA GLY A 106 18.43 9.15 -13.25
C GLY A 106 18.83 8.07 -12.25
N ILE A 107 17.86 7.28 -11.77
CA ILE A 107 18.09 6.17 -10.85
C ILE A 107 18.21 4.88 -11.65
N GLU A 108 19.31 4.14 -11.49
CA GLU A 108 19.50 2.85 -12.17
C GLU A 108 18.69 1.74 -11.49
N LYS A 109 18.82 1.64 -10.17
CA LYS A 109 18.14 0.65 -9.32
C LYS A 109 17.74 1.29 -8.00
N TRP A 110 16.73 0.78 -7.36
CA TRP A 110 16.28 1.25 -6.06
C TRP A 110 15.82 0.12 -5.13
N VAL A 111 15.78 0.42 -3.85
CA VAL A 111 15.00 -0.35 -2.88
C VAL A 111 13.53 0.00 -3.10
N VAL A 112 12.64 -1.00 -3.06
CA VAL A 112 11.20 -0.76 -3.14
C VAL A 112 10.57 -1.08 -1.78
N PHE A 113 9.96 -0.06 -1.19
CA PHE A 113 9.26 -0.14 0.07
C PHE A 113 7.75 0.00 -0.18
N GLY A 114 6.95 -0.93 0.35
CA GLY A 114 5.51 -0.89 0.14
C GLY A 114 4.72 -1.58 1.25
N GLY A 115 3.56 -1.00 1.59
CA GLY A 115 2.65 -1.60 2.56
C GLY A 115 1.23 -1.68 2.03
N SER A 116 0.48 -2.75 2.43
CA SER A 116 -0.88 -2.97 1.95
C SER A 116 -0.89 -3.09 0.42
N TRP A 117 -1.73 -2.36 -0.30
CA TRP A 117 -1.66 -2.22 -1.75
C TRP A 117 -0.24 -1.88 -2.24
N GLY A 118 0.50 -1.03 -1.53
CA GLY A 118 1.91 -0.74 -1.88
C GLY A 118 2.78 -2.00 -1.92
N SER A 119 2.47 -3.04 -1.14
CA SER A 119 3.18 -4.34 -1.23
C SER A 119 2.78 -5.12 -2.48
N THR A 120 1.52 -5.03 -2.92
CA THR A 120 1.03 -5.57 -4.18
C THR A 120 1.80 -4.97 -5.36
N LEU A 121 1.85 -3.62 -5.40
CA LEU A 121 2.54 -2.89 -6.47
C LEU A 121 4.05 -3.14 -6.43
N ALA A 122 4.67 -3.18 -5.25
CA ALA A 122 6.09 -3.52 -5.08
C ALA A 122 6.43 -4.91 -5.63
N LEU A 123 5.60 -5.91 -5.33
CA LEU A 123 5.75 -7.26 -5.85
C LEU A 123 5.55 -7.33 -7.37
N ALA A 124 4.48 -6.69 -7.88
CA ALA A 124 4.22 -6.64 -9.32
C ALA A 124 5.37 -5.99 -10.08
N TYR A 125 5.91 -4.88 -9.56
CA TYR A 125 7.09 -4.24 -10.11
C TYR A 125 8.33 -5.14 -10.06
N ALA A 126 8.61 -5.78 -8.93
CA ALA A 126 9.80 -6.60 -8.77
C ALA A 126 9.80 -7.85 -9.67
N VAL A 127 8.64 -8.46 -9.93
CA VAL A 127 8.55 -9.62 -10.82
C VAL A 127 8.59 -9.24 -12.30
N THR A 128 8.32 -7.98 -12.66
CA THR A 128 8.39 -7.48 -14.05
C THR A 128 9.72 -6.78 -14.34
N HIS A 129 10.33 -6.15 -13.35
CA HIS A 129 11.60 -5.41 -13.46
C HIS A 129 12.62 -5.85 -12.39
N PRO A 130 12.96 -7.16 -12.29
CA PRO A 130 13.83 -7.66 -11.23
C PRO A 130 15.22 -6.99 -11.23
N ASP A 131 15.72 -6.62 -12.40
CA ASP A 131 17.02 -5.96 -12.56
C ASP A 131 17.04 -4.50 -12.05
N ARG A 132 15.88 -3.92 -11.72
CA ARG A 132 15.74 -2.57 -11.17
C ARG A 132 15.62 -2.56 -9.66
N VAL A 133 15.54 -3.72 -9.02
CA VAL A 133 15.29 -3.84 -7.58
C VAL A 133 16.55 -4.25 -6.83
N ILE A 134 16.97 -3.42 -5.87
CA ILE A 134 18.09 -3.72 -4.95
C ILE A 134 17.61 -4.64 -3.82
N GLY A 135 16.38 -4.44 -3.36
CA GLY A 135 15.75 -5.21 -2.30
C GLY A 135 14.34 -4.72 -2.03
N LEU A 136 13.56 -5.52 -1.32
CA LEU A 136 12.15 -5.23 -0.99
C LEU A 136 11.96 -5.13 0.53
N VAL A 137 11.20 -4.12 0.97
CA VAL A 137 10.69 -4.04 2.33
C VAL A 137 9.16 -3.95 2.27
N LEU A 138 8.50 -5.01 2.69
CA LEU A 138 7.06 -5.15 2.57
C LEU A 138 6.39 -5.18 3.94
N ARG A 139 5.20 -4.53 4.06
CA ARG A 139 4.38 -4.56 5.27
C ARG A 139 2.92 -4.88 4.92
N GLY A 140 2.27 -5.72 5.77
CA GLY A 140 0.86 -6.05 5.56
C GLY A 140 0.64 -6.55 4.13
N VAL A 141 1.30 -7.67 3.78
CA VAL A 141 1.31 -8.20 2.42
C VAL A 141 -0.10 -8.47 1.93
N PHE A 142 -0.41 -7.89 0.78
CA PHE A 142 -1.65 -8.07 0.06
C PHE A 142 -1.34 -8.63 -1.32
N LEU A 143 -1.84 -9.81 -1.64
CA LEU A 143 -1.63 -10.49 -2.92
C LEU A 143 -2.77 -10.28 -3.92
N LEU A 144 -3.79 -9.54 -3.47
CA LEU A 144 -4.98 -9.18 -4.26
C LEU A 144 -5.74 -10.38 -4.83
N ARG A 145 -5.79 -11.47 -4.05
CA ARG A 145 -6.59 -12.64 -4.40
C ARG A 145 -8.07 -12.43 -4.07
N ARG A 146 -8.95 -13.08 -4.80
CA ARG A 146 -10.39 -13.05 -4.53
C ARG A 146 -10.72 -13.44 -3.10
N SER A 147 -9.96 -14.40 -2.53
CA SER A 147 -10.13 -14.83 -1.13
C SER A 147 -9.82 -13.71 -0.13
N GLU A 148 -8.83 -12.85 -0.40
CA GLU A 148 -8.47 -11.72 0.45
C GLU A 148 -9.52 -10.60 0.36
N ILE A 149 -9.99 -10.30 -0.86
CA ILE A 149 -11.10 -9.35 -1.08
C ILE A 149 -12.37 -9.84 -0.38
N ARG A 150 -12.72 -11.14 -0.55
CA ARG A 150 -13.87 -11.73 0.12
C ARG A 150 -13.75 -11.66 1.64
N TRP A 151 -12.58 -12.00 2.19
CA TRP A 151 -12.32 -11.95 3.62
C TRP A 151 -12.61 -10.57 4.19
N PHE A 152 -12.14 -9.52 3.54
CA PHE A 152 -12.22 -8.19 4.10
C PHE A 152 -13.55 -7.47 3.81
N TYR A 153 -14.08 -7.61 2.59
CA TYR A 153 -15.24 -6.84 2.15
C TYR A 153 -16.57 -7.62 2.13
N GLN A 154 -16.55 -8.94 2.30
CA GLN A 154 -17.75 -9.75 2.19
C GLN A 154 -18.02 -10.57 3.45
N GLU A 155 -17.11 -11.46 3.79
CA GLU A 155 -17.31 -12.39 4.91
C GLU A 155 -15.97 -12.90 5.44
N GLY A 156 -15.68 -12.55 6.69
CA GLY A 156 -14.46 -12.87 7.43
C GLY A 156 -14.17 -11.82 8.47
N ALA A 157 -13.68 -10.64 8.08
CA ALA A 157 -13.39 -9.53 8.99
C ALA A 157 -14.63 -9.00 9.75
N ASN A 158 -15.82 -9.12 9.18
CA ASN A 158 -17.10 -8.77 9.82
C ASN A 158 -17.35 -9.54 11.12
N HIS A 159 -16.81 -10.75 11.28
CA HIS A 159 -16.92 -11.49 12.53
C HIS A 159 -16.12 -10.89 13.69
N LEU A 160 -15.11 -10.09 13.37
CA LEU A 160 -14.27 -9.39 14.34
C LEU A 160 -14.75 -7.96 14.61
N TYR A 161 -15.39 -7.33 13.63
CA TYR A 161 -15.87 -5.94 13.66
C TYR A 161 -17.34 -5.87 13.20
N PRO A 162 -18.29 -6.56 13.84
CA PRO A 162 -19.69 -6.60 13.37
C PRO A 162 -20.36 -5.22 13.41
N ASP A 163 -20.02 -4.42 14.40
CA ASP A 163 -20.52 -3.04 14.57
C ASP A 163 -20.07 -2.09 13.46
N ALA A 164 -18.82 -2.21 13.00
CA ALA A 164 -18.29 -1.44 11.89
C ALA A 164 -18.85 -1.94 10.55
N PHE A 165 -18.99 -3.26 10.41
CA PHE A 165 -19.51 -3.87 9.20
C PHE A 165 -20.98 -3.55 8.95
N GLU A 166 -21.79 -3.43 10.00
CA GLU A 166 -23.18 -2.99 9.89
C GLU A 166 -23.29 -1.57 9.28
N ARG A 167 -22.37 -0.67 9.69
CA ARG A 167 -22.29 0.68 9.10
C ARG A 167 -21.77 0.65 7.67
N TYR A 168 -20.82 -0.23 7.36
CA TYR A 168 -20.27 -0.42 6.03
C TYR A 168 -21.36 -0.83 5.04
N VAL A 169 -22.18 -1.84 5.36
CA VAL A 169 -23.22 -2.34 4.43
C VAL A 169 -24.47 -1.47 4.39
N ALA A 170 -24.63 -0.53 5.31
CA ALA A 170 -25.85 0.30 5.42
C ALA A 170 -26.28 1.03 4.13
N PRO A 171 -25.38 1.56 3.28
CA PRO A 171 -25.78 2.19 2.02
C PRO A 171 -26.19 1.20 0.92
N ILE A 172 -26.00 -0.11 1.14
CA ILE A 172 -26.27 -1.14 0.14
C ILE A 172 -27.61 -1.85 0.43
N PRO A 173 -28.55 -1.88 -0.53
CA PRO A 173 -29.79 -2.66 -0.42
C PRO A 173 -29.53 -4.14 -0.13
N GLU A 174 -30.43 -4.78 0.63
CA GLU A 174 -30.24 -6.16 1.08
C GLU A 174 -30.08 -7.17 -0.07
N ASP A 175 -30.82 -7.01 -1.14
CA ASP A 175 -30.77 -7.85 -2.32
C ASP A 175 -29.47 -7.74 -3.13
N GLU A 176 -28.68 -6.65 -2.91
CA GLU A 176 -27.39 -6.45 -3.52
C GLU A 176 -26.21 -6.88 -2.63
N ARG A 177 -26.44 -7.21 -1.35
CA ARG A 177 -25.37 -7.51 -0.37
C ARG A 177 -24.68 -8.86 -0.60
N HIS A 178 -25.13 -9.65 -1.56
CA HIS A 178 -24.48 -10.89 -1.94
C HIS A 178 -23.12 -10.68 -2.65
N ASP A 179 -22.87 -9.47 -3.21
CA ASP A 179 -21.59 -9.03 -3.79
C ASP A 179 -21.37 -7.54 -3.49
N LEU A 180 -20.81 -7.29 -2.30
CA LEU A 180 -20.64 -5.93 -1.78
C LEU A 180 -19.67 -5.10 -2.63
N VAL A 181 -18.57 -5.69 -3.12
CA VAL A 181 -17.59 -4.94 -3.92
C VAL A 181 -18.24 -4.44 -5.20
N SER A 182 -18.97 -5.28 -5.92
CA SER A 182 -19.69 -4.87 -7.13
C SER A 182 -20.81 -3.87 -6.84
N ALA A 183 -21.52 -4.03 -5.70
CA ALA A 183 -22.57 -3.11 -5.27
C ALA A 183 -22.01 -1.72 -4.92
N PHE A 184 -20.87 -1.66 -4.25
CA PHE A 184 -20.14 -0.41 -3.99
C PHE A 184 -19.63 0.22 -5.28
N TYR A 185 -19.05 -0.58 -6.20
CA TYR A 185 -18.51 -0.06 -7.45
C TYR A 185 -19.55 0.68 -8.27
N ARG A 186 -20.78 0.15 -8.38
CA ARG A 186 -21.88 0.84 -9.07
C ARG A 186 -22.17 2.22 -8.48
N ARG A 187 -22.12 2.36 -7.15
CA ARG A 187 -22.35 3.63 -6.46
C ARG A 187 -21.16 4.58 -6.56
N LEU A 188 -19.97 4.04 -6.39
CA LEU A 188 -18.72 4.82 -6.47
C LEU A 188 -18.42 5.33 -7.89
N THR A 189 -19.04 4.74 -8.92
CA THR A 189 -18.94 5.20 -10.31
C THR A 189 -20.20 5.95 -10.79
N SER A 190 -21.18 6.20 -9.89
CA SER A 190 -22.37 6.99 -10.18
C SER A 190 -22.03 8.46 -10.47
N ASP A 191 -22.76 9.08 -11.40
CA ASP A 191 -22.69 10.52 -11.67
C ASP A 191 -23.32 11.35 -10.53
N ASP A 192 -24.21 10.74 -9.72
CA ASP A 192 -24.76 11.39 -8.53
C ASP A 192 -23.69 11.45 -7.42
N ARG A 193 -23.15 12.67 -7.21
CA ARG A 193 -22.14 12.92 -6.18
C ARG A 193 -22.63 12.58 -4.77
N THR A 194 -23.92 12.74 -4.49
CA THR A 194 -24.49 12.46 -3.17
C THR A 194 -24.46 10.96 -2.88
N GLU A 195 -24.93 10.16 -3.84
CA GLU A 195 -24.87 8.69 -3.76
C GLU A 195 -23.40 8.22 -3.64
N ARG A 196 -22.53 8.74 -4.49
CA ARG A 196 -21.12 8.38 -4.52
C ARG A 196 -20.43 8.67 -3.18
N LEU A 197 -20.61 9.87 -2.61
CA LEU A 197 -20.00 10.23 -1.32
C LEU A 197 -20.57 9.42 -0.16
N LYS A 198 -21.85 9.06 -0.17
CA LYS A 198 -22.44 8.19 0.84
C LYS A 198 -21.76 6.82 0.85
N ALA A 199 -21.54 6.23 -0.32
CA ALA A 199 -20.83 4.96 -0.46
C ALA A 199 -19.36 5.10 -0.08
N ALA A 200 -18.67 6.15 -0.55
CA ALA A 200 -17.27 6.40 -0.28
C ALA A 200 -16.96 6.55 1.21
N ARG A 201 -17.80 7.27 1.95
CA ARG A 201 -17.66 7.43 3.41
C ARG A 201 -17.81 6.09 4.14
N ALA A 202 -18.80 5.26 3.75
CA ALA A 202 -19.02 3.96 4.38
C ALA A 202 -17.81 3.02 4.12
N TRP A 203 -17.30 3.03 2.90
CA TRP A 203 -16.11 2.26 2.51
C TRP A 203 -14.87 2.72 3.30
N ALA A 204 -14.55 4.01 3.26
CA ALA A 204 -13.39 4.56 3.95
C ALA A 204 -13.48 4.42 5.47
N GLN A 205 -14.70 4.49 6.05
CA GLN A 205 -14.91 4.27 7.47
C GLN A 205 -14.61 2.82 7.87
N TRP A 206 -15.04 1.83 7.08
CA TRP A 206 -14.73 0.43 7.29
C TRP A 206 -13.21 0.19 7.32
N GLU A 207 -12.51 0.73 6.32
CA GLU A 207 -11.04 0.68 6.25
C GLU A 207 -10.41 1.30 7.50
N GLY A 208 -10.77 2.53 7.81
CA GLY A 208 -10.16 3.28 8.92
C GLY A 208 -10.35 2.64 10.29
N GLU A 209 -11.48 1.94 10.51
CA GLU A 209 -11.79 1.32 11.80
C GLU A 209 -11.08 -0.03 12.03
N THR A 210 -10.58 -0.65 10.96
CA THR A 210 -9.95 -1.97 11.00
C THR A 210 -8.43 -1.94 10.94
N LEU A 211 -7.82 -0.76 10.69
CA LEU A 211 -6.36 -0.62 10.51
C LEU A 211 -5.55 -1.00 11.75
N SER A 212 -6.05 -0.76 12.97
CA SER A 212 -5.27 -0.99 14.20
C SER A 212 -6.06 -1.76 15.23
N ILE A 213 -5.36 -2.63 15.95
CA ILE A 213 -5.93 -3.41 17.07
C ILE A 213 -5.77 -2.70 18.43
N GLN A 214 -4.92 -1.69 18.53
CA GLN A 214 -4.57 -1.03 19.80
C GLN A 214 -4.97 0.45 19.79
N GLY A 215 -5.53 0.89 20.93
CA GLY A 215 -5.80 2.30 21.22
C GLY A 215 -7.18 2.80 20.74
N PRO A 216 -7.50 4.08 21.00
CA PRO A 216 -8.67 4.68 20.43
C PRO A 216 -8.57 4.60 18.91
N ARG A 217 -9.65 4.21 18.27
CA ARG A 217 -9.76 4.14 16.80
C ARG A 217 -9.71 5.56 16.23
N VAL A 218 -8.52 6.15 16.25
CA VAL A 218 -8.28 7.48 15.68
C VAL A 218 -8.09 7.27 14.18
N ARG A 219 -9.13 7.55 13.43
CA ARG A 219 -9.03 7.63 11.97
C ARG A 219 -8.07 8.77 11.62
N PRO A 220 -7.20 8.59 10.63
CA PRO A 220 -6.46 9.72 10.09
C PRO A 220 -7.43 10.83 9.67
N PRO A 221 -7.18 12.11 9.99
CA PRO A 221 -8.11 13.22 9.70
C PRO A 221 -8.61 13.26 8.25
N ARG A 222 -7.78 12.86 7.29
CA ARG A 222 -8.13 12.80 5.86
C ARG A 222 -9.33 11.90 5.54
N PHE A 223 -9.66 10.92 6.39
CA PHE A 223 -10.85 10.07 6.23
C PHE A 223 -12.17 10.80 6.52
N GLU A 224 -12.11 12.06 6.96
CA GLU A 224 -13.26 12.97 7.10
C GLU A 224 -13.37 13.93 5.89
N GLU A 225 -12.38 13.96 4.98
CA GLU A 225 -12.35 14.87 3.83
C GLU A 225 -13.06 14.22 2.62
N ASP A 226 -14.09 14.87 2.10
CA ASP A 226 -14.93 14.35 1.01
C ASP A 226 -14.13 13.97 -0.24
N ASP A 227 -13.20 14.82 -0.64
CA ASP A 227 -12.40 14.57 -1.83
C ASP A 227 -11.47 13.37 -1.62
N PHE A 228 -10.87 13.24 -0.44
CA PHE A 228 -10.04 12.08 -0.13
C PHE A 228 -10.84 10.78 -0.16
N VAL A 229 -11.98 10.71 0.54
CA VAL A 229 -12.76 9.47 0.61
C VAL A 229 -13.36 9.09 -0.75
N ASP A 230 -13.74 10.07 -1.59
CA ASP A 230 -14.22 9.84 -2.95
C ASP A 230 -13.13 9.16 -3.81
N ALA A 231 -11.95 9.76 -3.89
CA ALA A 231 -10.85 9.19 -4.68
C ALA A 231 -10.38 7.85 -4.13
N PHE A 232 -10.20 7.75 -2.82
CA PHE A 232 -9.73 6.56 -2.13
C PHE A 232 -10.64 5.36 -2.41
N ALA A 233 -11.92 5.46 -2.05
CA ALA A 233 -12.87 4.36 -2.21
C ALA A 233 -13.12 4.01 -3.68
N ARG A 234 -13.20 5.02 -4.55
CA ARG A 234 -13.45 4.83 -5.97
C ARG A 234 -12.31 4.10 -6.66
N ILE A 235 -11.06 4.51 -6.42
CA ILE A 235 -9.89 3.88 -7.02
C ILE A 235 -9.71 2.48 -6.43
N GLU A 236 -9.80 2.32 -5.12
CA GLU A 236 -9.64 1.04 -4.45
C GLU A 236 -10.63 0.00 -4.97
N CYS A 237 -11.92 0.35 -4.98
CA CYS A 237 -12.97 -0.52 -5.48
C CYS A 237 -12.81 -0.85 -6.98
N HIS A 238 -12.32 0.11 -7.79
CA HIS A 238 -11.99 -0.11 -9.20
C HIS A 238 -10.93 -1.20 -9.38
N TYR A 239 -9.88 -1.18 -8.57
CA TYR A 239 -8.86 -2.23 -8.63
C TYR A 239 -9.40 -3.58 -8.15
N PHE A 240 -10.22 -3.60 -7.11
CA PHE A 240 -10.71 -4.84 -6.52
C PHE A 240 -11.73 -5.56 -7.42
N VAL A 241 -12.66 -4.82 -8.02
CA VAL A 241 -13.64 -5.40 -8.95
C VAL A 241 -12.96 -5.97 -10.22
N ASN A 242 -11.82 -5.38 -10.61
CA ASN A 242 -11.03 -5.83 -11.76
C ASN A 242 -9.88 -6.79 -11.38
N GLY A 243 -9.86 -7.34 -10.14
CA GLY A 243 -8.83 -8.29 -9.72
C GLY A 243 -7.41 -7.74 -9.81
N GLY A 244 -7.22 -6.41 -9.62
CA GLY A 244 -5.93 -5.71 -9.76
C GLY A 244 -5.39 -5.72 -11.18
N PHE A 245 -6.22 -6.04 -12.18
CA PHE A 245 -5.83 -6.18 -13.59
C PHE A 245 -4.79 -7.28 -13.84
N PHE A 246 -4.70 -8.24 -12.91
CA PHE A 246 -3.88 -9.43 -13.13
C PHE A 246 -4.59 -10.46 -14.02
N GLU A 247 -3.80 -11.23 -14.77
CA GLU A 247 -4.31 -12.23 -15.73
C GLU A 247 -5.14 -13.33 -15.07
N GLU A 248 -4.80 -13.71 -13.83
CA GLU A 248 -5.47 -14.77 -13.08
C GLU A 248 -5.44 -14.51 -11.57
N ASP A 249 -6.36 -15.11 -10.85
CA ASP A 249 -6.35 -15.10 -9.38
C ASP A 249 -5.07 -15.79 -8.84
N GLY A 250 -4.38 -15.11 -7.89
CA GLY A 250 -3.10 -15.59 -7.36
C GLY A 250 -1.89 -15.37 -8.26
N TRP A 251 -2.00 -14.59 -9.32
CA TRP A 251 -0.91 -14.29 -10.27
C TRP A 251 0.38 -13.85 -9.56
N LEU A 252 0.30 -12.93 -8.59
CA LEU A 252 1.48 -12.44 -7.87
C LEU A 252 2.26 -13.54 -7.18
N LEU A 253 1.58 -14.43 -6.47
CA LEU A 253 2.23 -15.53 -5.75
C LEU A 253 2.90 -16.50 -6.73
N LYS A 254 2.25 -16.77 -7.84
CA LYS A 254 2.79 -17.62 -8.91
C LYS A 254 4.02 -17.01 -9.57
N GLN A 255 4.00 -15.69 -9.85
CA GLN A 255 5.15 -15.00 -10.43
C GLN A 255 6.30 -14.83 -9.45
N ALA A 256 5.99 -14.58 -8.16
CA ALA A 256 7.00 -14.46 -7.11
C ALA A 256 7.87 -15.73 -7.01
N ALA A 257 7.26 -16.91 -7.20
CA ALA A 257 7.95 -18.17 -7.24
C ALA A 257 8.96 -18.19 -8.41
N GLY A 258 10.24 -17.99 -8.09
CA GLY A 258 11.35 -17.99 -9.05
C GLY A 258 11.80 -16.60 -9.51
N LYS A 259 10.90 -15.63 -9.76
CA LYS A 259 11.30 -14.29 -10.22
C LYS A 259 11.89 -13.39 -9.12
N LEU A 260 11.58 -13.68 -7.85
CA LEU A 260 12.18 -12.97 -6.71
C LEU A 260 13.48 -13.61 -6.21
N ASN A 261 13.93 -14.73 -6.79
CA ASN A 261 15.18 -15.38 -6.39
C ASN A 261 16.37 -14.42 -6.56
N GLY A 262 17.19 -14.33 -5.52
CA GLY A 262 18.34 -13.43 -5.49
C GLY A 262 18.03 -11.98 -5.11
N ILE A 263 16.76 -11.59 -5.00
CA ILE A 263 16.35 -10.28 -4.49
C ILE A 263 16.17 -10.40 -2.97
N PRO A 264 16.99 -9.71 -2.15
CA PRO A 264 16.82 -9.74 -0.70
C PRO A 264 15.53 -9.00 -0.30
N GLY A 265 14.83 -9.53 0.71
CA GLY A 265 13.61 -8.90 1.19
C GLY A 265 13.36 -9.05 2.67
N THR A 266 12.58 -8.13 3.20
CA THR A 266 12.01 -8.24 4.54
C THR A 266 10.50 -8.02 4.47
N ILE A 267 9.76 -8.97 5.01
CA ILE A 267 8.30 -8.92 5.16
C ILE A 267 8.00 -8.66 6.63
N VAL A 268 7.37 -7.54 6.95
CA VAL A 268 6.92 -7.19 8.30
C VAL A 268 5.39 -7.29 8.35
N HIS A 269 4.86 -8.12 9.25
CA HIS A 269 3.43 -8.40 9.26
C HIS A 269 2.89 -8.54 10.68
N GLY A 270 1.77 -7.87 10.99
CA GLY A 270 1.11 -8.01 12.26
C GLY A 270 0.41 -9.37 12.42
N ARG A 271 0.51 -9.99 13.60
CA ARG A 271 -0.17 -11.25 13.89
C ARG A 271 -1.69 -11.14 13.75
N TYR A 272 -2.23 -9.99 14.10
CA TYR A 272 -3.65 -9.69 14.13
C TYR A 272 -4.06 -8.74 13.00
N ASP A 273 -3.34 -8.78 11.89
CA ASP A 273 -3.72 -8.02 10.70
C ASP A 273 -5.04 -8.59 10.14
N VAL A 274 -6.11 -7.80 10.31
CA VAL A 274 -7.47 -8.16 9.87
C VAL A 274 -7.71 -7.73 8.42
N VAL A 275 -7.01 -6.70 7.97
CA VAL A 275 -7.17 -6.14 6.61
C VAL A 275 -6.55 -7.11 5.60
N THR A 276 -5.28 -7.47 5.83
CA THR A 276 -4.54 -8.43 5.01
C THR A 276 -4.04 -9.56 5.91
N PRO A 277 -4.75 -10.68 6.01
CA PRO A 277 -4.41 -11.76 6.94
C PRO A 277 -2.99 -12.28 6.73
N LEU A 278 -2.33 -12.64 7.85
CA LEU A 278 -0.95 -13.15 7.86
C LEU A 278 -0.69 -14.31 6.89
N THR A 279 -1.73 -15.05 6.50
CA THR A 279 -1.65 -16.14 5.53
C THR A 279 -0.96 -15.72 4.24
N SER A 280 -1.24 -14.51 3.74
CA SER A 280 -0.64 -13.99 2.50
C SER A 280 0.87 -13.81 2.61
N ALA A 281 1.32 -13.21 3.72
CA ALA A 281 2.76 -13.08 4.00
C ALA A 281 3.46 -14.43 4.22
N TRP A 282 2.76 -15.36 4.86
CA TRP A 282 3.26 -16.71 5.09
C TRP A 282 3.44 -17.51 3.80
N GLU A 283 2.48 -17.42 2.88
CA GLU A 283 2.56 -18.08 1.58
C GLU A 283 3.62 -17.45 0.68
N LEU A 284 3.71 -16.11 0.68
CA LEU A 284 4.77 -15.39 -0.04
C LEU A 284 6.16 -15.84 0.44
N LYS A 285 6.38 -15.92 1.75
CA LYS A 285 7.66 -16.40 2.31
C LYS A 285 8.02 -17.80 1.84
N LYS A 286 7.06 -18.69 1.64
CA LYS A 286 7.33 -20.07 1.17
C LYS A 286 7.89 -20.11 -0.25
N VAL A 287 7.47 -19.18 -1.10
CA VAL A 287 7.90 -19.12 -2.51
C VAL A 287 9.03 -18.12 -2.75
N TRP A 288 9.38 -17.33 -1.76
CA TRP A 288 10.48 -16.36 -1.81
C TRP A 288 11.46 -16.60 -0.65
N PRO A 289 12.38 -17.59 -0.80
CA PRO A 289 13.29 -18.02 0.28
C PRO A 289 14.27 -16.92 0.74
N ASP A 290 14.62 -15.96 -0.13
CA ASP A 290 15.53 -14.86 0.18
C ASP A 290 14.89 -13.74 1.05
N ALA A 291 13.57 -13.78 1.28
CA ALA A 291 12.91 -12.88 2.19
C ALA A 291 13.02 -13.34 3.64
N ASP A 292 13.09 -12.38 4.56
CA ASP A 292 12.98 -12.61 6.01
C ASP A 292 11.58 -12.18 6.49
N LEU A 293 10.82 -13.09 7.11
CA LEU A 293 9.47 -12.82 7.62
C LEU A 293 9.51 -12.47 9.11
N LYS A 294 9.11 -11.26 9.45
CA LYS A 294 8.96 -10.72 10.81
C LYS A 294 7.49 -10.66 11.19
N ILE A 295 7.05 -11.59 12.03
CA ILE A 295 5.68 -11.60 12.55
C ILE A 295 5.66 -10.83 13.87
N ILE A 296 4.90 -9.75 13.91
CA ILE A 296 4.78 -8.88 15.09
C ILE A 296 3.61 -9.34 15.93
N ALA A 297 3.93 -9.93 17.08
CA ALA A 297 2.97 -10.69 17.90
C ALA A 297 1.82 -9.84 18.48
N ASP A 298 2.02 -8.53 18.63
CA ASP A 298 1.13 -7.57 19.27
C ASP A 298 0.65 -6.45 18.30
N ALA A 299 0.64 -6.73 17.00
CA ALA A 299 0.29 -5.73 15.98
C ALA A 299 -0.77 -6.22 14.97
N GLY A 300 -1.50 -5.27 14.41
CA GLY A 300 -2.43 -5.41 13.29
C GLY A 300 -1.84 -4.88 11.98
N HIS A 301 -2.68 -4.12 11.22
CA HIS A 301 -2.32 -3.64 9.89
C HIS A 301 -1.50 -2.35 9.88
N SER A 302 -1.68 -1.46 10.85
CA SER A 302 -1.08 -0.11 10.80
C SER A 302 0.45 -0.13 10.78
N SER A 303 1.05 0.61 9.83
CA SER A 303 2.51 0.81 9.78
C SER A 303 3.07 1.59 10.97
N LEU A 304 2.21 2.25 11.75
CA LEU A 304 2.60 3.08 12.89
C LEU A 304 2.55 2.33 14.23
N GLU A 305 2.14 1.06 14.25
CA GLU A 305 2.22 0.25 15.47
C GLU A 305 3.67 0.02 15.86
N PRO A 306 4.01 0.15 17.16
CA PRO A 306 5.42 0.24 17.60
C PRO A 306 6.31 -0.92 17.17
N GLY A 307 5.77 -2.15 17.14
CA GLY A 307 6.52 -3.34 16.68
C GLY A 307 6.74 -3.34 15.17
N ILE A 308 5.77 -2.85 14.40
CA ILE A 308 5.87 -2.71 12.95
C ILE A 308 6.92 -1.63 12.61
N VAL A 309 6.85 -0.45 13.24
CA VAL A 309 7.84 0.62 13.08
C VAL A 309 9.26 0.11 13.33
N ASP A 310 9.47 -0.60 14.45
CA ASP A 310 10.80 -1.13 14.83
C ASP A 310 11.39 -2.01 13.73
N GLU A 311 10.63 -3.00 13.24
CA GLU A 311 11.14 -3.95 12.26
C GLU A 311 11.26 -3.33 10.85
N LEU A 312 10.38 -2.41 10.45
CA LEU A 312 10.51 -1.70 9.17
C LEU A 312 11.78 -0.84 9.13
N ILE A 313 12.06 -0.08 10.21
CA ILE A 313 13.29 0.72 10.28
C ILE A 313 14.53 -0.16 10.28
N ARG A 314 14.52 -1.28 11.01
CA ARG A 314 15.65 -2.22 11.00
C ARG A 314 15.88 -2.84 9.62
N ALA A 315 14.82 -3.17 8.90
CA ALA A 315 14.92 -3.67 7.54
C ALA A 315 15.57 -2.64 6.61
N CYS A 316 15.11 -1.38 6.70
CA CYS A 316 15.70 -0.29 5.92
C CYS A 316 17.17 -0.03 6.31
N ASP A 317 17.47 0.04 7.61
CA ASP A 317 18.85 0.24 8.08
C ASP A 317 19.79 -0.89 7.60
N SER A 318 19.32 -2.15 7.65
CA SER A 318 20.10 -3.31 7.19
C SER A 318 20.42 -3.25 5.69
N LEU A 319 19.47 -2.79 4.86
CA LEU A 319 19.72 -2.58 3.43
C LEU A 319 20.74 -1.45 3.21
N ALA A 320 20.60 -0.35 3.96
CA ALA A 320 21.58 0.73 3.88
C ALA A 320 22.99 0.26 4.35
N ASP A 321 23.10 -0.56 5.42
CA ASP A 321 24.39 -1.12 5.87
C ASP A 321 25.07 -1.97 4.78
N ARG A 322 24.26 -2.58 3.91
CA ARG A 322 24.74 -3.47 2.86
C ARG A 322 25.07 -2.76 1.54
N TYR A 323 24.36 -1.69 1.20
CA TYR A 323 24.37 -1.12 -0.14
C TYR A 323 24.64 0.40 -0.21
N ALA A 324 24.65 1.13 0.91
CA ALA A 324 24.92 2.58 0.95
C ALA A 324 26.42 2.91 1.09
#